data_da0cb0715f55bede4bbd74280def08b2
#
_entry.id   da0cb0715f55bede4bbd74280def08b2
#
_cell.length_a   1.000
_cell.length_b   1.000
_cell.length_c   1.000
_cell.angle_alpha   90.00
_cell.angle_beta   90.00
_cell.angle_gamma   90.00
#
_symmetry.space_group_name_H-M   'P 1'
#
loop_
_entity.id
_entity.type
_entity.pdbx_description
1 polymer ?
#
loop_
_entity_poly.entity_id
_entity_poly.type
_entity_poly.pdbx_seq_one_letter_code
_entity_poly.pdbx_strand_id
1 'polypeptide(L)'
;MSNEKMHIESNTVQETLVIPLWGRKYCSEIYPEIYQDTTAKKIMEKLDYDFSTLEAKKNNTMFRFGYLEAAARYTDLGTEIRAYVKSHPAAAIVNLGCGLDCTAENNAGDTCKIYNIDRPDVIEVRNKLIPPTANTTNIGSDLNDTKWFEEIDDSNGVIFFAAGVFYYFLSDEVKKLFTAMAKRFPGGRLVFDTANKSAVKMMLKTWVKTAGITDISKYFYVNDLSEDLQVWLPDTKVSAKGYMLGYHDLKIPSVSGFFRLLSKIGDGFMKMRIVRIDFNKN
;
A
#
# COMPACT_ATOMS: atom_id res chain seq x y z
N MET A 1 -8.61 -28.92 16.34
CA MET A 1 -7.48 -28.01 16.14
C MET A 1 -7.67 -26.88 17.15
N SER A 2 -6.71 -26.60 18.01
CA SER A 2 -6.82 -25.57 19.05
C SER A 2 -7.07 -24.22 18.40
N ASN A 3 -8.14 -23.54 18.82
CA ASN A 3 -8.51 -22.18 18.43
C ASN A 3 -7.60 -21.16 19.16
N GLU A 4 -6.31 -21.45 19.24
CA GLU A 4 -5.36 -20.59 19.94
C GLU A 4 -5.13 -19.35 19.09
N LYS A 5 -5.53 -18.19 19.62
CA LYS A 5 -5.36 -16.90 18.95
C LYS A 5 -3.89 -16.49 19.03
N MET A 6 -3.41 -15.85 17.98
CA MET A 6 -2.05 -15.31 17.96
C MET A 6 -2.01 -14.05 18.83
N HIS A 7 -1.19 -14.10 19.90
CA HIS A 7 -0.93 -12.94 20.74
C HIS A 7 -0.07 -11.91 20.00
N ILE A 8 -0.46 -10.64 20.09
CA ILE A 8 0.27 -9.50 19.52
C ILE A 8 0.83 -8.66 20.66
N GLU A 9 2.14 -8.54 20.72
CA GLU A 9 2.81 -7.71 21.72
C GLU A 9 2.70 -6.22 21.36
N SER A 10 2.29 -5.42 22.34
CA SER A 10 2.24 -3.95 22.20
C SER A 10 3.66 -3.35 22.08
N ASN A 11 3.80 -2.25 21.35
CA ASN A 11 5.06 -1.55 21.06
C ASN A 11 6.08 -2.41 20.27
N THR A 12 5.60 -3.36 19.47
CA THR A 12 6.42 -4.18 18.58
C THR A 12 6.08 -3.90 17.10
N VAL A 13 6.89 -4.44 16.18
CA VAL A 13 6.60 -4.44 14.75
C VAL A 13 5.25 -5.10 14.45
N GLN A 14 4.88 -6.13 15.22
CA GLN A 14 3.59 -6.84 15.06
C GLN A 14 2.41 -5.89 15.26
N GLU A 15 2.46 -4.98 16.22
CA GLU A 15 1.41 -3.98 16.45
C GLU A 15 1.22 -3.07 15.23
N THR A 16 2.30 -2.74 14.51
CA THR A 16 2.20 -1.92 13.30
C THR A 16 1.40 -2.58 12.17
N LEU A 17 1.28 -3.91 12.19
CA LEU A 17 0.47 -4.67 11.24
C LEU A 17 -1.02 -4.67 11.61
N VAL A 18 -1.32 -4.57 12.91
CA VAL A 18 -2.69 -4.67 13.43
C VAL A 18 -3.48 -3.40 13.19
N ILE A 19 -2.84 -2.23 13.28
CA ILE A 19 -3.51 -0.93 13.05
C ILE A 19 -4.07 -0.81 11.63
N PRO A 20 -3.30 -1.08 10.54
CA PRO A 20 -3.85 -1.09 9.19
C PRO A 20 -4.91 -2.17 8.97
N LEU A 21 -4.76 -3.34 9.60
CA LEU A 21 -5.74 -4.42 9.54
C LEU A 21 -7.09 -3.99 10.12
N TRP A 22 -7.09 -3.41 11.33
CA TRP A 22 -8.29 -2.85 11.94
C TRP A 22 -8.89 -1.75 11.06
N GLY A 23 -8.04 -0.88 10.50
CA GLY A 23 -8.45 0.18 9.57
C GLY A 23 -9.18 -0.37 8.35
N ARG A 24 -8.70 -1.44 7.72
CA ARG A 24 -9.34 -2.08 6.56
C ARG A 24 -10.72 -2.66 6.92
N LYS A 25 -10.84 -3.35 8.07
CA LYS A 25 -12.16 -3.80 8.56
C LYS A 25 -13.10 -2.62 8.72
N TYR A 26 -12.66 -1.57 9.40
CA TYR A 26 -13.48 -0.39 9.67
C TYR A 26 -13.85 0.39 8.40
N CYS A 27 -12.92 0.51 7.42
CA CYS A 27 -13.21 1.08 6.11
C CYS A 27 -14.36 0.35 5.40
N SER A 28 -14.34 -0.98 5.44
CA SER A 28 -15.38 -1.81 4.82
C SER A 28 -16.76 -1.63 5.49
N GLU A 29 -16.78 -1.27 6.77
CA GLU A 29 -18.02 -1.03 7.54
C GLU A 29 -18.60 0.35 7.27
N ILE A 30 -17.76 1.40 7.15
CA ILE A 30 -18.24 2.79 7.04
C ILE A 30 -18.26 3.35 5.63
N TYR A 31 -17.50 2.75 4.70
CA TYR A 31 -17.41 3.16 3.29
C TYR A 31 -17.61 1.96 2.35
N PRO A 32 -18.69 1.17 2.52
CA PRO A 32 -18.89 -0.06 1.75
C PRO A 32 -19.04 0.17 0.25
N GLU A 33 -19.43 1.39 -0.18
CA GLU A 33 -19.53 1.76 -1.59
C GLU A 33 -18.16 1.98 -2.25
N ILE A 34 -17.11 2.22 -1.44
CA ILE A 34 -15.74 2.44 -1.94
C ILE A 34 -14.90 1.18 -1.77
N TYR A 35 -14.94 0.57 -0.58
CA TYR A 35 -14.03 -0.50 -0.19
C TYR A 35 -14.74 -1.64 0.52
N GLN A 36 -14.42 -2.86 0.12
CA GLN A 36 -14.91 -4.08 0.76
C GLN A 36 -13.76 -5.06 0.97
N ASP A 37 -13.53 -5.43 2.23
CA ASP A 37 -12.51 -6.42 2.62
C ASP A 37 -13.08 -7.39 3.65
N THR A 38 -13.41 -8.58 3.19
CA THR A 38 -13.90 -9.65 4.06
C THR A 38 -12.78 -10.39 4.79
N THR A 39 -11.53 -10.22 4.34
CA THR A 39 -10.37 -10.94 4.89
C THR A 39 -9.89 -10.29 6.19
N ALA A 40 -9.90 -8.96 6.27
CA ALA A 40 -9.45 -8.23 7.46
C ALA A 40 -10.19 -8.68 8.73
N LYS A 41 -11.53 -8.82 8.67
CA LYS A 41 -12.33 -9.31 9.79
C LYS A 41 -11.92 -10.72 10.21
N LYS A 42 -11.75 -11.65 9.24
CA LYS A 42 -11.36 -13.04 9.50
C LYS A 42 -9.97 -13.15 10.11
N ILE A 43 -9.05 -12.27 9.71
CA ILE A 43 -7.70 -12.23 10.28
C ILE A 43 -7.76 -11.72 11.73
N MET A 44 -8.53 -10.66 11.98
CA MET A 44 -8.69 -10.10 13.33
C MET A 44 -9.27 -11.12 14.32
N GLU A 45 -10.19 -11.99 13.89
CA GLU A 45 -10.76 -13.04 14.72
C GLU A 45 -9.70 -14.06 15.21
N LYS A 46 -8.57 -14.17 14.52
CA LYS A 46 -7.43 -15.02 14.87
C LYS A 46 -6.43 -14.34 15.82
N LEU A 47 -6.62 -13.06 16.14
CA LEU A 47 -5.69 -12.30 16.97
C LEU A 47 -6.19 -12.22 18.42
N ASP A 48 -5.24 -12.28 19.34
CA ASP A 48 -5.38 -11.87 20.73
C ASP A 48 -4.70 -10.50 20.89
N TYR A 49 -5.50 -9.43 20.71
CA TYR A 49 -5.04 -8.05 20.81
C TYR A 49 -6.19 -7.15 21.30
N ASP A 50 -5.87 -6.20 22.16
CA ASP A 50 -6.87 -5.21 22.66
C ASP A 50 -7.08 -4.05 21.68
N PHE A 51 -8.16 -4.10 20.94
CA PHE A 51 -8.57 -3.05 20.00
C PHE A 51 -9.28 -1.86 20.66
N SER A 52 -9.47 -1.83 21.97
CA SER A 52 -10.28 -0.81 22.69
C SER A 52 -9.84 0.63 22.38
N THR A 53 -8.54 0.88 22.30
CA THR A 53 -7.97 2.19 21.97
C THR A 53 -8.35 2.66 20.57
N LEU A 54 -8.38 1.75 19.59
CA LEU A 54 -8.79 2.04 18.20
C LEU A 54 -10.29 2.24 18.12
N GLU A 55 -11.06 1.39 18.79
CA GLU A 55 -12.52 1.49 18.89
C GLU A 55 -12.97 2.81 19.52
N ALA A 56 -12.30 3.28 20.57
CA ALA A 56 -12.59 4.56 21.22
C ALA A 56 -12.43 5.77 20.28
N LYS A 57 -11.53 5.66 19.30
CA LYS A 57 -11.23 6.74 18.33
C LYS A 57 -12.06 6.66 17.05
N LYS A 58 -12.81 5.59 16.81
CA LYS A 58 -13.50 5.33 15.53
C LYS A 58 -14.46 6.43 15.07
N ASN A 59 -15.09 7.16 16.01
CA ASN A 59 -16.02 8.24 15.72
C ASN A 59 -15.35 9.62 15.58
N ASN A 60 -14.04 9.72 15.79
CA ASN A 60 -13.33 10.97 15.59
C ASN A 60 -13.33 11.34 14.10
N THR A 61 -13.68 12.59 13.79
CA THR A 61 -13.83 13.08 12.41
C THR A 61 -12.57 12.92 11.59
N MET A 62 -11.39 13.23 12.15
CA MET A 62 -10.13 13.11 11.42
C MET A 62 -9.72 11.65 11.20
N PHE A 63 -9.99 10.76 12.17
CA PHE A 63 -9.79 9.33 11.99
C PHE A 63 -10.69 8.78 10.88
N ARG A 64 -11.97 9.16 10.87
CA ARG A 64 -12.90 8.76 9.80
C ARG A 64 -12.46 9.25 8.42
N PHE A 65 -11.90 10.45 8.34
CA PHE A 65 -11.32 10.94 7.09
C PHE A 65 -10.09 10.14 6.68
N GLY A 66 -9.16 9.85 7.60
CA GLY A 66 -8.01 9.00 7.34
C GLY A 66 -8.39 7.58 6.87
N TYR A 67 -9.51 7.03 7.36
CA TYR A 67 -10.05 5.76 6.85
C TYR A 67 -10.66 5.89 5.45
N LEU A 68 -11.26 7.02 5.11
CA LEU A 68 -11.69 7.29 3.73
C LEU A 68 -10.48 7.32 2.78
N GLU A 69 -9.40 7.99 3.18
CA GLU A 69 -8.14 8.00 2.44
C GLU A 69 -7.58 6.58 2.25
N ALA A 70 -7.57 5.78 3.32
CA ALA A 70 -7.09 4.40 3.25
C ALA A 70 -7.97 3.52 2.35
N ALA A 71 -9.31 3.64 2.46
CA ALA A 71 -10.27 2.91 1.61
C ALA A 71 -10.08 3.24 0.13
N ALA A 72 -9.98 4.53 -0.20
CA ALA A 72 -9.73 5.00 -1.56
C ALA A 72 -8.40 4.44 -2.09
N ARG A 73 -7.31 4.56 -1.33
CA ARG A 73 -5.98 4.06 -1.72
C ARG A 73 -5.98 2.57 -2.08
N TYR A 74 -6.54 1.71 -1.23
CA TYR A 74 -6.59 0.27 -1.52
C TYR A 74 -7.41 -0.04 -2.78
N THR A 75 -8.54 0.65 -2.96
CA THR A 75 -9.39 0.47 -4.14
C THR A 75 -8.73 0.96 -5.42
N ASP A 76 -8.00 2.07 -5.35
CA ASP A 76 -7.31 2.67 -6.50
C ASP A 76 -6.15 1.79 -6.96
N LEU A 77 -5.33 1.30 -6.02
CA LEU A 77 -4.27 0.34 -6.30
C LEU A 77 -4.86 -0.95 -6.91
N GLY A 78 -5.95 -1.47 -6.35
CA GLY A 78 -6.69 -2.60 -6.92
C GLY A 78 -7.20 -2.32 -8.33
N THR A 79 -7.64 -1.09 -8.63
CA THR A 79 -8.07 -0.69 -9.96
C THR A 79 -6.92 -0.70 -10.96
N GLU A 80 -5.74 -0.22 -10.57
CA GLU A 80 -4.54 -0.28 -11.43
C GLU A 80 -4.06 -1.73 -11.65
N ILE A 81 -4.15 -2.59 -10.62
CA ILE A 81 -3.85 -4.03 -10.75
C ILE A 81 -4.81 -4.68 -11.74
N ARG A 82 -6.12 -4.53 -11.58
CA ARG A 82 -7.12 -5.09 -12.49
C ARG A 82 -6.93 -4.60 -13.92
N ALA A 83 -6.61 -3.31 -14.10
CA ALA A 83 -6.35 -2.74 -15.42
C ALA A 83 -5.12 -3.37 -16.09
N TYR A 84 -4.07 -3.68 -15.32
CA TYR A 84 -2.88 -4.36 -15.82
C TYR A 84 -3.16 -5.83 -16.16
N VAL A 85 -3.80 -6.56 -15.25
CA VAL A 85 -4.15 -7.97 -15.41
C VAL A 85 -5.07 -8.19 -16.62
N LYS A 86 -5.97 -7.25 -16.92
CA LYS A 86 -6.82 -7.33 -18.13
C LYS A 86 -6.01 -7.46 -19.42
N SER A 87 -4.84 -6.86 -19.50
CA SER A 87 -3.95 -6.97 -20.66
C SER A 87 -2.85 -8.02 -20.50
N HIS A 88 -2.62 -8.51 -19.28
CA HIS A 88 -1.60 -9.50 -18.91
C HIS A 88 -2.21 -10.55 -17.95
N PRO A 89 -3.07 -11.47 -18.44
CA PRO A 89 -3.87 -12.32 -17.55
C PRO A 89 -3.08 -13.28 -16.66
N ALA A 90 -1.83 -13.60 -17.05
CA ALA A 90 -0.92 -14.46 -16.28
C ALA A 90 0.25 -13.69 -15.64
N ALA A 91 0.10 -12.37 -15.44
CA ALA A 91 1.16 -11.53 -14.89
C ALA A 91 1.52 -11.91 -13.45
N ALA A 92 2.77 -11.57 -13.08
CA ALA A 92 3.17 -11.47 -11.70
C ALA A 92 2.60 -10.20 -11.06
N ILE A 93 1.97 -10.33 -9.89
CA ILE A 93 1.52 -9.22 -9.05
C ILE A 93 2.39 -9.21 -7.80
N VAL A 94 3.18 -8.15 -7.61
CA VAL A 94 4.15 -8.06 -6.53
C VAL A 94 3.74 -6.97 -5.54
N ASN A 95 3.42 -7.38 -4.32
CA ASN A 95 3.04 -6.49 -3.21
C ASN A 95 4.30 -6.15 -2.39
N LEU A 96 4.75 -4.91 -2.47
CA LEU A 96 5.93 -4.40 -1.78
C LEU A 96 5.53 -3.85 -0.40
N GLY A 97 6.15 -4.35 0.67
CA GLY A 97 5.76 -4.00 2.04
C GLY A 97 4.37 -4.50 2.37
N CYS A 98 4.12 -5.77 2.10
CA CYS A 98 2.78 -6.35 2.08
C CYS A 98 2.07 -6.38 3.44
N GLY A 99 2.79 -6.45 4.56
CA GLY A 99 2.17 -6.61 5.87
C GLY A 99 1.13 -7.75 5.88
N LEU A 100 -0.06 -7.41 6.36
CA LEU A 100 -1.24 -8.29 6.29
C LEU A 100 -2.24 -7.88 5.18
N ASP A 101 -1.81 -7.07 4.20
CA ASP A 101 -2.65 -6.66 3.08
C ASP A 101 -2.94 -7.82 2.12
N CYS A 102 -4.17 -7.89 1.61
CA CYS A 102 -4.64 -8.89 0.65
C CYS A 102 -5.10 -8.23 -0.68
N THR A 103 -4.62 -7.03 -0.99
CA THR A 103 -5.03 -6.32 -2.22
C THR A 103 -4.63 -7.10 -3.47
N ALA A 104 -3.48 -7.77 -3.47
CA ALA A 104 -3.08 -8.62 -4.58
C ALA A 104 -4.07 -9.77 -4.77
N GLU A 105 -4.33 -10.54 -3.73
CA GLU A 105 -5.22 -11.70 -3.74
C GLU A 105 -6.66 -11.32 -4.14
N ASN A 106 -7.14 -10.17 -3.70
CA ASN A 106 -8.48 -9.68 -4.00
C ASN A 106 -8.65 -9.15 -5.44
N ASN A 107 -7.55 -8.89 -6.15
CA ASN A 107 -7.57 -8.28 -7.49
C ASN A 107 -6.84 -9.10 -8.57
N ALA A 108 -6.24 -10.23 -8.21
CA ALA A 108 -5.60 -11.14 -9.13
C ALA A 108 -6.64 -11.92 -9.97
N GLY A 109 -6.25 -12.26 -11.19
CA GLY A 109 -6.93 -13.33 -11.96
C GLY A 109 -6.43 -14.72 -11.54
N ASP A 110 -7.18 -15.76 -11.89
CA ASP A 110 -6.87 -17.15 -11.50
C ASP A 110 -5.49 -17.64 -11.99
N THR A 111 -4.98 -17.05 -13.07
CA THR A 111 -3.70 -17.41 -13.69
C THR A 111 -2.53 -16.54 -13.24
N CYS A 112 -2.78 -15.51 -12.44
CA CYS A 112 -1.74 -14.63 -11.92
C CYS A 112 -0.90 -15.33 -10.85
N LYS A 113 0.40 -14.98 -10.80
CA LYS A 113 1.28 -15.30 -9.68
C LYS A 113 1.35 -14.11 -8.73
N ILE A 114 1.26 -14.36 -7.44
CA ILE A 114 1.29 -13.32 -6.41
C ILE A 114 2.58 -13.46 -5.59
N TYR A 115 3.29 -12.37 -5.43
CA TYR A 115 4.49 -12.29 -4.60
C TYR A 115 4.28 -11.21 -3.54
N ASN A 116 4.31 -11.60 -2.28
CA ASN A 116 4.20 -10.70 -1.14
C ASN A 116 5.57 -10.53 -0.50
N ILE A 117 6.10 -9.33 -0.51
CA ILE A 117 7.45 -9.03 -0.01
C ILE A 117 7.35 -8.13 1.20
N ASP A 118 7.99 -8.53 2.29
CA ASP A 118 8.16 -7.74 3.50
C ASP A 118 9.35 -8.27 4.30
N ARG A 119 9.70 -7.61 5.38
CA ARG A 119 10.73 -8.07 6.30
C ARG A 119 10.45 -9.52 6.76
N PRO A 120 11.50 -10.32 7.04
CA PRO A 120 11.32 -11.72 7.43
C PRO A 120 10.38 -11.91 8.62
N ASP A 121 10.47 -11.06 9.65
CA ASP A 121 9.63 -11.10 10.84
C ASP A 121 8.14 -10.83 10.52
N VAL A 122 7.85 -9.95 9.55
CA VAL A 122 6.50 -9.67 9.06
C VAL A 122 5.94 -10.84 8.26
N ILE A 123 6.77 -11.43 7.39
CA ILE A 123 6.38 -12.61 6.59
C ILE A 123 6.09 -13.82 7.48
N GLU A 124 6.81 -13.98 8.59
CA GLU A 124 6.52 -15.03 9.59
C GLU A 124 5.11 -14.90 10.18
N VAL A 125 4.72 -13.68 10.56
CA VAL A 125 3.36 -13.36 11.04
C VAL A 125 2.33 -13.58 9.92
N ARG A 126 2.61 -13.10 8.71
CA ARG A 126 1.73 -13.28 7.55
C ARG A 126 1.48 -14.76 7.27
N ASN A 127 2.51 -15.60 7.23
CA ASN A 127 2.39 -17.04 6.97
C ASN A 127 1.49 -17.77 7.98
N LYS A 128 1.48 -17.33 9.24
CA LYS A 128 0.60 -17.88 10.28
C LYS A 128 -0.86 -17.47 10.11
N LEU A 129 -1.10 -16.22 9.72
CA LEU A 129 -2.45 -15.63 9.63
C LEU A 129 -3.09 -15.81 8.25
N ILE A 130 -2.27 -15.72 7.20
CA ILE A 130 -2.63 -15.78 5.79
C ILE A 130 -1.66 -16.74 5.09
N PRO A 131 -1.84 -18.07 5.25
CA PRO A 131 -0.98 -19.03 4.58
C PRO A 131 -0.97 -18.85 3.06
N PRO A 132 0.19 -18.98 2.40
CA PRO A 132 0.26 -18.87 0.94
C PRO A 132 -0.56 -19.97 0.27
N THR A 133 -1.13 -19.65 -0.89
CA THR A 133 -1.81 -20.58 -1.77
C THR A 133 -0.86 -21.11 -2.85
N ALA A 134 -1.35 -21.98 -3.74
CA ALA A 134 -0.55 -22.49 -4.85
C ALA A 134 0.01 -21.41 -5.79
N ASN A 135 -0.69 -20.26 -5.87
CA ASN A 135 -0.29 -19.14 -6.73
C ASN A 135 0.36 -17.98 -5.96
N THR A 136 0.60 -18.15 -4.66
CA THR A 136 1.13 -17.10 -3.79
C THR A 136 2.47 -17.50 -3.20
N THR A 137 3.46 -16.63 -3.32
CA THR A 137 4.78 -16.75 -2.69
C THR A 137 4.99 -15.58 -1.73
N ASN A 138 5.33 -15.87 -0.48
CA ASN A 138 5.68 -14.85 0.51
C ASN A 138 7.21 -14.83 0.69
N ILE A 139 7.83 -13.66 0.45
CA ILE A 139 9.29 -13.47 0.42
C ILE A 139 9.71 -12.58 1.58
N GLY A 140 10.50 -13.12 2.50
CA GLY A 140 11.10 -12.38 3.62
C GLY A 140 12.37 -11.66 3.19
N SER A 141 12.30 -10.38 2.84
CA SER A 141 13.44 -9.59 2.38
C SER A 141 13.32 -8.11 2.77
N ASP A 142 14.45 -7.44 2.96
CA ASP A 142 14.49 -5.99 2.90
C ASP A 142 14.27 -5.56 1.43
N LEU A 143 13.39 -4.59 1.19
CA LEU A 143 13.12 -4.08 -0.17
C LEU A 143 14.37 -3.47 -0.82
N ASN A 144 15.32 -2.99 -0.03
CA ASN A 144 16.61 -2.47 -0.52
C ASN A 144 17.60 -3.57 -0.95
N ASP A 145 17.39 -4.83 -0.54
CA ASP A 145 18.19 -5.97 -1.02
C ASP A 145 17.53 -6.57 -2.27
N THR A 146 18.03 -6.19 -3.44
CA THR A 146 17.45 -6.56 -4.74
C THR A 146 17.51 -8.05 -5.08
N LYS A 147 18.03 -8.93 -4.20
CA LYS A 147 18.04 -10.38 -4.43
C LYS A 147 16.65 -10.98 -4.64
N TRP A 148 15.62 -10.40 -4.03
CA TRP A 148 14.24 -10.86 -4.25
C TRP A 148 13.77 -10.71 -5.70
N PHE A 149 14.47 -9.91 -6.53
CA PHE A 149 14.17 -9.81 -7.97
C PHE A 149 14.27 -11.17 -8.68
N GLU A 150 15.18 -12.02 -8.25
CA GLU A 150 15.42 -13.33 -8.88
C GLU A 150 14.31 -14.34 -8.59
N GLU A 151 13.48 -14.08 -7.59
CA GLU A 151 12.34 -14.93 -7.25
C GLU A 151 11.08 -14.61 -8.08
N ILE A 152 11.08 -13.47 -8.79
CA ILE A 152 9.91 -13.00 -9.55
C ILE A 152 9.94 -13.57 -10.97
N ASP A 153 8.93 -14.37 -11.31
CA ASP A 153 8.69 -14.80 -12.68
C ASP A 153 7.90 -13.73 -13.43
N ASP A 154 8.60 -12.90 -14.19
CA ASP A 154 8.06 -11.80 -14.98
C ASP A 154 7.78 -12.16 -16.45
N SER A 155 7.87 -13.44 -16.82
CA SER A 155 7.74 -13.93 -18.20
C SER A 155 6.42 -13.53 -18.89
N ASN A 156 5.33 -13.34 -18.14
CA ASN A 156 4.02 -12.90 -18.61
C ASN A 156 3.68 -11.45 -18.24
N GLY A 157 4.71 -10.65 -17.91
CA GLY A 157 4.57 -9.29 -17.41
C GLY A 157 4.53 -9.23 -15.89
N VAL A 158 4.80 -8.04 -15.34
CA VAL A 158 4.83 -7.83 -13.90
C VAL A 158 4.28 -6.46 -13.52
N ILE A 159 3.44 -6.45 -12.49
CA ILE A 159 3.00 -5.22 -11.82
C ILE A 159 3.42 -5.27 -10.35
N PHE A 160 4.15 -4.25 -9.94
CA PHE A 160 4.50 -3.97 -8.55
C PHE A 160 3.53 -2.96 -7.99
N PHE A 161 3.14 -3.11 -6.73
CA PHE A 161 2.41 -2.07 -6.03
C PHE A 161 2.87 -1.95 -4.58
N ALA A 162 2.71 -0.74 -4.03
CA ALA A 162 3.02 -0.45 -2.63
C ALA A 162 1.93 0.46 -2.04
N ALA A 163 1.40 0.11 -0.88
CA ALA A 163 0.34 0.82 -0.18
C ALA A 163 0.85 1.40 1.14
N GLY A 164 1.22 2.70 1.17
CA GLY A 164 1.70 3.39 2.37
C GLY A 164 3.10 2.95 2.81
N VAL A 165 3.97 2.60 1.89
CA VAL A 165 5.28 1.99 2.17
C VAL A 165 6.42 3.00 2.05
N PHE A 166 6.54 3.67 0.91
CA PHE A 166 7.74 4.46 0.61
C PHE A 166 7.93 5.71 1.47
N TYR A 167 6.91 6.14 2.18
CA TYR A 167 7.03 7.23 3.18
C TYR A 167 8.05 6.95 4.29
N TYR A 168 8.38 5.68 4.52
CA TYR A 168 9.33 5.25 5.55
C TYR A 168 10.75 5.06 5.04
N PHE A 169 10.98 5.25 3.73
CA PHE A 169 12.28 5.10 3.08
C PHE A 169 12.93 6.46 2.83
N LEU A 170 14.26 6.47 2.81
CA LEU A 170 15.01 7.64 2.37
C LEU A 170 14.85 7.81 0.85
N SER A 171 14.82 9.06 0.37
CA SER A 171 14.66 9.35 -1.06
C SER A 171 15.72 8.67 -1.93
N ASP A 172 16.97 8.59 -1.44
CA ASP A 172 18.06 7.92 -2.17
C ASP A 172 17.88 6.40 -2.23
N GLU A 173 17.28 5.78 -1.21
CA GLU A 173 16.94 4.35 -1.22
C GLU A 173 15.86 4.07 -2.25
N VAL A 174 14.78 4.87 -2.25
CA VAL A 174 13.70 4.75 -3.23
C VAL A 174 14.22 4.95 -4.65
N LYS A 175 15.07 5.94 -4.88
CA LYS A 175 15.70 6.18 -6.18
C LYS A 175 16.50 4.97 -6.66
N LYS A 176 17.34 4.40 -5.80
CA LYS A 176 18.14 3.19 -6.12
C LYS A 176 17.22 2.00 -6.45
N LEU A 177 16.21 1.75 -5.62
CA LEU A 177 15.26 0.68 -5.83
C LEU A 177 14.52 0.83 -7.16
N PHE A 178 13.92 1.98 -7.43
CA PHE A 178 13.15 2.22 -8.67
C PHE A 178 14.02 2.11 -9.91
N THR A 179 15.25 2.62 -9.86
CA THR A 179 16.21 2.50 -10.97
C THR A 179 16.58 1.03 -11.22
N ALA A 180 16.80 0.26 -10.16
CA ALA A 180 17.10 -1.17 -10.28
C ALA A 180 15.90 -1.96 -10.82
N MET A 181 14.68 -1.65 -10.36
CA MET A 181 13.44 -2.27 -10.85
C MET A 181 13.21 -1.98 -12.34
N ALA A 182 13.34 -0.72 -12.77
CA ALA A 182 13.17 -0.33 -14.17
C ALA A 182 14.17 -1.04 -15.09
N LYS A 183 15.41 -1.24 -14.63
CA LYS A 183 16.45 -1.96 -15.38
C LYS A 183 16.17 -3.47 -15.45
N ARG A 184 15.71 -4.09 -14.36
CA ARG A 184 15.53 -5.55 -14.26
C ARG A 184 14.23 -6.04 -14.90
N PHE A 185 13.18 -5.20 -14.90
CA PHE A 185 11.84 -5.58 -15.34
C PHE A 185 11.32 -4.71 -16.49
N PRO A 186 11.97 -4.75 -17.68
CA PRO A 186 11.53 -3.95 -18.82
C PRO A 186 10.10 -4.34 -19.24
N GLY A 187 9.25 -3.34 -19.44
CA GLY A 187 7.82 -3.53 -19.74
C GLY A 187 6.93 -3.78 -18.51
N GLY A 188 7.51 -3.85 -17.32
CA GLY A 188 6.77 -3.92 -16.07
C GLY A 188 6.14 -2.59 -15.68
N ARG A 189 5.38 -2.60 -14.60
CA ARG A 189 4.71 -1.42 -14.03
C ARG A 189 4.91 -1.36 -12.52
N LEU A 190 5.14 -0.16 -11.99
CA LEU A 190 5.09 0.12 -10.56
C LEU A 190 3.96 1.11 -10.27
N VAL A 191 3.15 0.82 -9.24
CA VAL A 191 2.06 1.70 -8.77
C VAL A 191 2.17 1.89 -7.26
N PHE A 192 2.12 3.13 -6.78
CA PHE A 192 2.22 3.42 -5.35
C PHE A 192 1.56 4.74 -4.99
N ASP A 193 1.24 4.90 -3.72
CA ASP A 193 0.72 6.16 -3.19
C ASP A 193 1.85 7.08 -2.72
N THR A 194 1.65 8.37 -2.91
CA THR A 194 2.58 9.42 -2.47
C THR A 194 1.86 10.72 -2.13
N ALA A 195 2.58 11.63 -1.48
CA ALA A 195 2.13 12.98 -1.18
C ALA A 195 3.30 13.96 -1.22
N ASN A 196 3.02 15.27 -1.14
CA ASN A 196 4.07 16.26 -1.10
C ASN A 196 4.80 16.29 0.26
N LYS A 197 5.92 17.01 0.33
CA LYS A 197 6.77 17.13 1.53
C LYS A 197 5.98 17.54 2.79
N SER A 198 5.05 18.47 2.66
CA SER A 198 4.28 18.97 3.80
C SER A 198 3.32 17.91 4.36
N ALA A 199 2.65 17.18 3.47
CA ALA A 199 1.76 16.09 3.86
C ALA A 199 2.53 14.91 4.49
N VAL A 200 3.65 14.49 3.89
CA VAL A 200 4.51 13.44 4.45
C VAL A 200 5.04 13.85 5.83
N LYS A 201 5.50 15.09 5.97
CA LYS A 201 5.95 15.63 7.27
C LYS A 201 4.84 15.60 8.33
N MET A 202 3.61 15.96 7.95
CA MET A 202 2.46 15.91 8.86
C MET A 202 2.13 14.48 9.25
N MET A 203 2.08 13.56 8.28
CA MET A 203 1.82 12.14 8.50
C MET A 203 2.86 11.52 9.44
N LEU A 204 4.15 11.70 9.15
CA LEU A 204 5.23 11.16 9.97
C LEU A 204 5.21 11.72 11.39
N LYS A 205 4.92 13.01 11.60
CA LYS A 205 4.76 13.59 12.95
C LYS A 205 3.58 12.99 13.72
N THR A 206 2.50 12.63 13.04
CA THR A 206 1.28 12.14 13.68
C THR A 206 1.37 10.66 14.03
N TRP A 207 1.95 9.85 13.13
CA TRP A 207 1.94 8.39 13.22
C TRP A 207 3.28 7.77 13.68
N VAL A 208 4.41 8.49 13.53
CA VAL A 208 5.76 7.94 13.70
C VAL A 208 6.52 8.55 14.88
N LYS A 209 5.84 9.27 15.80
CA LYS A 209 6.48 9.74 17.05
C LYS A 209 7.16 8.62 17.84
N THR A 210 6.75 7.39 17.63
CA THR A 210 7.28 6.18 18.27
C THR A 210 8.51 5.59 17.57
N ALA A 211 8.85 6.01 16.33
CA ALA A 211 9.89 5.36 15.52
C ALA A 211 11.27 6.06 15.57
N GLY A 212 11.46 7.09 16.41
CA GLY A 212 12.77 7.77 16.59
C GLY A 212 13.27 8.56 15.38
N ILE A 213 12.39 8.89 14.41
CA ILE A 213 12.75 9.64 13.21
C ILE A 213 13.03 11.11 13.57
N THR A 214 14.28 11.56 13.40
CA THR A 214 14.74 12.90 13.76
C THR A 214 14.79 13.87 12.58
N ASP A 215 15.14 13.41 11.37
CA ASP A 215 15.25 14.23 10.16
C ASP A 215 14.28 13.77 9.06
N ILE A 216 13.10 14.39 9.05
CA ILE A 216 12.03 14.08 8.10
C ILE A 216 12.36 14.56 6.66
N SER A 217 13.34 15.45 6.49
CA SER A 217 13.65 16.05 5.18
C SER A 217 14.25 15.05 4.19
N LYS A 218 14.80 13.93 4.66
CA LYS A 218 15.42 12.88 3.87
C LYS A 218 14.46 11.80 3.41
N TYR A 219 13.27 11.74 3.98
CA TYR A 219 12.27 10.72 3.61
C TYR A 219 11.63 11.03 2.28
N PHE A 220 11.15 9.97 1.62
CA PHE A 220 10.58 10.06 0.29
C PHE A 220 9.26 10.82 0.27
N TYR A 221 9.14 11.73 -0.66
CA TYR A 221 7.93 12.48 -1.03
C TYR A 221 8.00 12.87 -2.50
N VAL A 222 6.88 13.27 -3.10
CA VAL A 222 6.83 13.75 -4.49
C VAL A 222 6.09 15.08 -4.55
N ASN A 223 6.83 16.16 -4.80
CA ASN A 223 6.23 17.46 -5.06
C ASN A 223 5.88 17.62 -6.55
N ASP A 224 6.78 17.18 -7.42
CA ASP A 224 6.61 17.23 -8.87
C ASP A 224 7.07 15.92 -9.52
N LEU A 225 6.25 15.37 -10.44
CA LEU A 225 6.55 14.09 -11.07
C LEU A 225 7.78 14.16 -11.98
N SER A 226 7.96 15.30 -12.66
CA SER A 226 9.06 15.47 -13.61
C SER A 226 10.38 15.65 -12.88
N GLU A 227 10.40 16.47 -11.83
CA GLU A 227 11.61 16.82 -11.08
C GLU A 227 12.02 15.70 -10.10
N ASP A 228 11.04 15.06 -9.44
CA ASP A 228 11.31 14.11 -8.36
C ASP A 228 11.35 12.65 -8.83
N LEU A 229 10.77 12.31 -9.99
CA LEU A 229 10.69 10.93 -10.48
C LEU A 229 11.17 10.75 -11.91
N GLN A 230 10.67 11.54 -12.88
CA GLN A 230 11.02 11.36 -14.29
C GLN A 230 12.53 11.58 -14.53
N VAL A 231 13.15 12.50 -13.79
CA VAL A 231 14.62 12.72 -13.84
C VAL A 231 15.42 11.49 -13.37
N TRP A 232 14.86 10.70 -12.45
CA TRP A 232 15.52 9.46 -12.01
C TRP A 232 15.38 8.32 -13.02
N LEU A 233 14.31 8.37 -13.81
CA LEU A 233 13.85 7.29 -14.68
C LEU A 233 13.54 7.85 -16.08
N PRO A 234 14.54 8.37 -16.80
CA PRO A 234 14.32 9.08 -18.08
C PRO A 234 13.66 8.19 -19.14
N ASP A 235 13.95 6.90 -19.12
CA ASP A 235 13.44 5.92 -20.07
C ASP A 235 12.16 5.23 -19.60
N THR A 236 11.34 5.89 -18.76
CA THR A 236 10.06 5.37 -18.28
C THR A 236 8.95 6.39 -18.53
N LYS A 237 7.71 5.94 -18.41
CA LYS A 237 6.55 6.83 -18.44
C LYS A 237 5.99 6.99 -17.04
N VAL A 238 6.13 8.18 -16.45
CA VAL A 238 5.57 8.52 -15.13
C VAL A 238 4.25 9.27 -15.32
N SER A 239 3.22 8.85 -14.59
CA SER A 239 1.91 9.51 -14.54
C SER A 239 1.31 9.38 -13.14
N ALA A 240 0.34 10.24 -12.81
CA ALA A 240 -0.36 10.14 -11.52
C ALA A 240 -1.80 10.64 -11.61
N LYS A 241 -2.63 10.18 -10.67
CA LYS A 241 -3.99 10.67 -10.41
C LYS A 241 -4.12 10.97 -8.92
N GLY A 242 -5.01 11.91 -8.57
CA GLY A 242 -5.42 12.08 -7.17
C GLY A 242 -6.03 10.80 -6.65
N TYR A 243 -5.63 10.34 -5.48
CA TYR A 243 -6.08 9.01 -5.06
C TYR A 243 -7.46 9.00 -4.38
N MET A 244 -8.10 10.13 -4.21
CA MET A 244 -9.51 10.17 -3.79
C MET A 244 -10.44 10.58 -4.91
N LEU A 245 -10.09 11.61 -5.66
CA LEU A 245 -10.96 12.19 -6.72
C LEU A 245 -10.55 11.77 -8.13
N GLY A 246 -9.37 11.18 -8.30
CA GLY A 246 -8.91 10.68 -9.60
C GLY A 246 -9.54 9.35 -10.01
N TYR A 247 -10.15 8.64 -9.07
CA TYR A 247 -10.76 7.32 -9.25
C TYR A 247 -12.22 7.25 -8.81
N HIS A 248 -12.67 8.12 -7.88
CA HIS A 248 -14.00 8.05 -7.28
C HIS A 248 -14.79 9.34 -7.47
N ASP A 249 -16.09 9.21 -7.66
CA ASP A 249 -17.05 10.28 -7.35
C ASP A 249 -17.48 10.09 -5.89
N LEU A 250 -16.99 10.94 -4.99
CA LEU A 250 -17.29 10.87 -3.57
C LEU A 250 -18.67 11.44 -3.20
N LYS A 251 -19.58 11.63 -4.19
CA LYS A 251 -20.98 12.00 -3.96
C LYS A 251 -21.83 10.77 -3.59
N ILE A 252 -21.43 10.10 -2.54
CA ILE A 252 -22.09 8.90 -2.00
C ILE A 252 -22.59 9.16 -0.58
N PRO A 253 -23.59 8.41 -0.07
CA PRO A 253 -24.21 8.66 1.23
C PRO A 253 -23.24 8.62 2.41
N SER A 254 -22.23 7.72 2.37
CA SER A 254 -21.24 7.56 3.44
C SER A 254 -20.22 8.71 3.53
N VAL A 255 -20.13 9.59 2.51
CA VAL A 255 -19.12 10.66 2.44
C VAL A 255 -19.77 12.04 2.56
N SER A 256 -19.50 12.73 3.67
CA SER A 256 -20.04 14.08 3.94
C SER A 256 -19.45 15.14 2.98
N GLY A 257 -20.15 16.29 2.85
CA GLY A 257 -19.66 17.45 2.10
C GLY A 257 -18.31 17.96 2.64
N PHE A 258 -18.12 17.90 3.95
CA PHE A 258 -16.85 18.26 4.58
C PHE A 258 -15.70 17.34 4.15
N PHE A 259 -15.92 16.02 4.10
CA PHE A 259 -14.91 15.07 3.64
C PHE A 259 -14.59 15.24 2.15
N ARG A 260 -15.59 15.56 1.32
CA ARG A 260 -15.34 15.92 -0.08
C ARG A 260 -14.46 17.16 -0.23
N LEU A 261 -14.63 18.16 0.65
CA LEU A 261 -13.74 19.33 0.68
C LEU A 261 -12.32 18.94 1.10
N LEU A 262 -12.16 18.14 2.15
CA LEU A 262 -10.86 17.65 2.59
C LEU A 262 -10.18 16.81 1.49
N SER A 263 -10.93 15.99 0.75
CA SER A 263 -10.40 15.21 -0.39
C SER A 263 -9.85 16.11 -1.51
N LYS A 264 -10.51 17.25 -1.80
CA LYS A 264 -9.99 18.24 -2.75
C LYS A 264 -8.67 18.87 -2.26
N ILE A 265 -8.55 19.12 -0.97
CA ILE A 265 -7.30 19.62 -0.36
C ILE A 265 -6.21 18.56 -0.43
N GLY A 266 -6.54 17.31 -0.13
CA GLY A 266 -5.63 16.17 -0.21
C GLY A 266 -5.05 16.00 -1.62
N ASP A 267 -5.90 15.78 -2.61
CA ASP A 267 -5.48 15.55 -3.99
C ASP A 267 -4.82 16.79 -4.64
N GLY A 268 -5.32 17.98 -4.30
CA GLY A 268 -4.83 19.25 -4.86
C GLY A 268 -3.60 19.78 -4.14
N PHE A 269 -3.79 20.34 -2.94
CA PHE A 269 -2.75 21.05 -2.21
C PHE A 269 -1.70 20.11 -1.62
N MET A 270 -2.11 18.98 -1.04
CA MET A 270 -1.19 18.00 -0.47
C MET A 270 -0.61 17.03 -1.50
N LYS A 271 -1.08 17.11 -2.74
CA LYS A 271 -0.64 16.25 -3.85
C LYS A 271 -0.66 14.75 -3.50
N MET A 272 -1.73 14.34 -2.80
CA MET A 272 -1.96 12.93 -2.49
C MET A 272 -2.35 12.21 -3.78
N ARG A 273 -1.52 11.28 -4.23
CA ARG A 273 -1.61 10.70 -5.58
C ARG A 273 -1.31 9.21 -5.57
N ILE A 274 -1.95 8.50 -6.48
CA ILE A 274 -1.45 7.22 -6.97
C ILE A 274 -0.56 7.52 -8.17
N VAL A 275 0.71 7.17 -8.04
CA VAL A 275 1.72 7.28 -9.09
C VAL A 275 1.82 5.96 -9.81
N ARG A 276 1.91 6.03 -11.13
CA ARG A 276 2.17 4.90 -12.01
C ARG A 276 3.44 5.17 -12.81
N ILE A 277 4.34 4.21 -12.80
CA ILE A 277 5.56 4.20 -13.60
C ILE A 277 5.50 2.96 -14.51
N ASP A 278 5.40 3.18 -15.81
CA ASP A 278 5.53 2.12 -16.82
C ASP A 278 6.99 2.03 -17.24
N PHE A 279 7.63 0.90 -17.01
CA PHE A 279 9.01 0.64 -17.42
C PHE A 279 9.03 0.34 -18.93
N ASN A 280 9.84 1.07 -19.70
CA ASN A 280 9.89 0.85 -21.13
C ASN A 280 10.44 -0.54 -21.46
N LYS A 281 9.92 -1.14 -22.55
CA LYS A 281 10.58 -2.29 -23.18
C LYS A 281 11.78 -1.75 -23.95
N ASN A 282 12.98 -2.23 -23.60
CA ASN A 282 14.18 -1.97 -24.39
C ASN A 282 14.05 -2.57 -25.78
#